data_cee4f5dd7a1ff756c3d64a3c98400cb0
#
_entry.id   cee4f5dd7a1ff756c3d64a3c98400cb0
#
_cell.length_a   1.000
_cell.length_b   1.000
_cell.length_c   1.000
_cell.angle_alpha   90.00
_cell.angle_beta   90.00
_cell.angle_gamma   90.00
#
_symmetry.space_group_name_H-M   'P 1'
#
loop_
_entity.id
_entity.type
_entity.pdbx_description
1 polymer ?
#
loop_
_entity_poly.entity_id
_entity_poly.type
_entity_poly.pdbx_seq_one_letter_code
_entity_poly.pdbx_strand_id
1 'polypeptide(L)'
;MDVKKRAEIITKWISNYCDNSIYNPRSLVVGISGGIDSSVVSTLCAKTGHKTIVLTMPIKQIKSQHDLSLTHAKWLKEKYTNVQHHILEMDKIFDSFSNVLSNFNNEHGYANSRARLRMATLYQVAAANSGLVVGTGNKVEDFGVGFYTKYGDGGVDISPIADCNKTQVWELGRHLGVSEE
;
A
#
# COMPACT_ATOMS: atom_id res chain seq x y z
N MET A 1 -2.17 -9.12 -23.05
CA MET A 1 -3.49 -8.94 -22.39
C MET A 1 -3.79 -7.46 -22.36
N ASP A 2 -4.99 -7.08 -22.78
CA ASP A 2 -5.46 -5.69 -22.72
C ASP A 2 -5.51 -5.17 -21.27
N VAL A 3 -5.24 -3.88 -21.08
CA VAL A 3 -5.15 -3.23 -19.76
C VAL A 3 -6.48 -3.26 -19.00
N LYS A 4 -7.61 -3.06 -19.70
CA LYS A 4 -8.95 -3.14 -19.12
C LYS A 4 -9.21 -4.53 -18.54
N LYS A 5 -8.95 -5.58 -19.34
CA LYS A 5 -9.11 -6.96 -18.90
C LYS A 5 -8.19 -7.30 -17.72
N ARG A 6 -6.96 -6.76 -17.69
CA ARG A 6 -6.04 -6.93 -16.58
C ARG A 6 -6.60 -6.32 -15.30
N ALA A 7 -7.10 -5.08 -15.36
CA ALA A 7 -7.70 -4.40 -14.21
C ALA A 7 -8.92 -5.18 -13.68
N GLU A 8 -9.78 -5.68 -14.58
CA GLU A 8 -10.95 -6.49 -14.23
C GLU A 8 -10.55 -7.81 -13.53
N ILE A 9 -9.55 -8.52 -14.07
CA ILE A 9 -9.06 -9.77 -13.50
C ILE A 9 -8.50 -9.54 -12.09
N ILE A 10 -7.65 -8.52 -11.89
CA ILE A 10 -7.06 -8.24 -10.59
C ILE A 10 -8.14 -7.83 -9.59
N THR A 11 -9.05 -6.93 -9.97
CA THR A 11 -10.16 -6.51 -9.11
C THR A 11 -11.02 -7.72 -8.68
N LYS A 12 -11.37 -8.58 -9.64
CA LYS A 12 -12.16 -9.80 -9.36
C LYS A 12 -11.38 -10.78 -8.49
N TRP A 13 -10.07 -10.92 -8.69
CA TRP A 13 -9.24 -11.79 -7.87
C TRP A 13 -9.20 -11.33 -6.41
N ILE A 14 -9.03 -10.00 -6.17
CA ILE A 14 -9.09 -9.45 -4.81
C ILE A 14 -10.45 -9.73 -4.16
N SER A 15 -11.56 -9.45 -4.86
CA SER A 15 -12.91 -9.69 -4.35
C SER A 15 -13.12 -11.17 -4.04
N ASN A 16 -12.80 -12.05 -4.97
CA ASN A 16 -12.93 -13.50 -4.77
C ASN A 16 -12.09 -14.01 -3.58
N TYR A 17 -10.90 -13.44 -3.38
CA TYR A 17 -10.05 -13.80 -2.24
C TYR A 17 -10.74 -13.45 -0.91
N CYS A 18 -11.34 -12.26 -0.83
CA CYS A 18 -12.10 -11.85 0.35
C CYS A 18 -13.34 -12.73 0.56
N ASP A 19 -14.13 -12.92 -0.49
CA ASP A 19 -15.44 -13.59 -0.43
C ASP A 19 -15.33 -15.10 -0.13
N ASN A 20 -14.25 -15.74 -0.57
CA ASN A 20 -14.01 -17.17 -0.37
C ASN A 20 -13.07 -17.50 0.79
N SER A 21 -12.53 -16.49 1.48
CA SER A 21 -11.66 -16.71 2.63
C SER A 21 -12.45 -17.23 3.82
N ILE A 22 -11.95 -18.29 4.46
CA ILE A 22 -12.52 -18.81 5.73
C ILE A 22 -12.48 -17.79 6.87
N TYR A 23 -11.60 -16.79 6.78
CA TYR A 23 -11.47 -15.71 7.77
C TYR A 23 -12.45 -14.55 7.56
N ASN A 24 -13.19 -14.56 6.44
CA ASN A 24 -14.21 -13.56 6.11
C ASN A 24 -13.72 -12.10 6.34
N PRO A 25 -12.65 -11.66 5.66
CA PRO A 25 -12.10 -10.33 5.86
C PRO A 25 -13.11 -9.26 5.46
N ARG A 26 -13.28 -8.25 6.34
CA ARG A 26 -14.27 -7.19 6.18
C ARG A 26 -13.70 -5.91 5.59
N SER A 27 -12.39 -5.84 5.45
CA SER A 27 -11.72 -4.67 4.89
C SER A 27 -10.39 -5.00 4.22
N LEU A 28 -9.97 -4.13 3.31
CA LEU A 28 -8.67 -4.13 2.67
C LEU A 28 -7.87 -2.93 3.19
N VAL A 29 -6.67 -3.15 3.71
CA VAL A 29 -5.84 -2.10 4.32
C VAL A 29 -4.60 -1.90 3.45
N VAL A 30 -4.40 -0.68 2.94
CA VAL A 30 -3.33 -0.34 1.99
C VAL A 30 -2.55 0.88 2.46
N GLY A 31 -1.23 0.80 2.46
CA GLY A 31 -0.37 1.97 2.65
C GLY A 31 -0.24 2.77 1.35
N ILE A 32 -0.41 4.10 1.43
CA ILE A 32 -0.20 5.00 0.29
C ILE A 32 1.08 5.78 0.48
N SER A 33 2.04 5.61 -0.44
CA SER A 33 3.34 6.28 -0.41
C SER A 33 3.40 7.56 -1.26
N GLY A 34 2.45 7.75 -2.16
CA GLY A 34 2.48 8.76 -3.24
C GLY A 34 3.07 8.20 -4.54
N GLY A 35 3.55 6.96 -4.57
CA GLY A 35 4.03 6.30 -5.79
C GLY A 35 2.91 5.59 -6.56
N ILE A 36 3.17 5.34 -7.86
CA ILE A 36 2.19 4.75 -8.79
C ILE A 36 1.68 3.37 -8.32
N ASP A 37 2.54 2.52 -7.74
CA ASP A 37 2.16 1.16 -7.33
C ASP A 37 1.09 1.20 -6.23
N SER A 38 1.32 1.99 -5.18
CA SER A 38 0.37 2.14 -4.08
C SER A 38 -0.95 2.79 -4.54
N SER A 39 -0.86 3.71 -5.50
CA SER A 39 -2.03 4.37 -6.08
C SER A 39 -2.86 3.41 -6.94
N VAL A 40 -2.23 2.57 -7.74
CA VAL A 40 -2.90 1.53 -8.54
C VAL A 40 -3.56 0.50 -7.63
N VAL A 41 -2.83 -0.03 -6.64
CA VAL A 41 -3.36 -1.07 -5.74
C VAL A 41 -4.54 -0.55 -4.93
N SER A 42 -4.43 0.63 -4.31
CA SER A 42 -5.52 1.21 -3.54
C SER A 42 -6.77 1.47 -4.39
N THR A 43 -6.59 1.85 -5.66
CA THR A 43 -7.69 2.03 -6.61
C THR A 43 -8.34 0.70 -6.99
N LEU A 44 -7.56 -0.35 -7.24
CA LEU A 44 -8.07 -1.70 -7.51
C LEU A 44 -8.86 -2.24 -6.30
N CYS A 45 -8.34 -2.04 -5.08
CA CYS A 45 -9.06 -2.38 -3.85
C CYS A 45 -10.41 -1.64 -3.74
N ALA A 46 -10.40 -0.33 -3.97
CA ALA A 46 -11.63 0.47 -3.94
C ALA A 46 -12.68 0.00 -4.96
N LYS A 47 -12.24 -0.41 -6.16
CA LYS A 47 -13.12 -0.96 -7.23
C LYS A 47 -13.79 -2.27 -6.87
N THR A 48 -13.30 -3.02 -5.90
CA THR A 48 -13.96 -4.27 -5.46
C THR A 48 -15.30 -4.02 -4.76
N GLY A 49 -15.53 -2.83 -4.23
CA GLY A 49 -16.66 -2.50 -3.37
C GLY A 49 -16.47 -2.88 -1.89
N HIS A 50 -15.44 -3.67 -1.54
CA HIS A 50 -15.10 -3.94 -0.15
C HIS A 50 -14.63 -2.67 0.56
N LYS A 51 -14.89 -2.56 1.87
CA LYS A 51 -14.35 -1.48 2.69
C LYS A 51 -12.83 -1.41 2.49
N THR A 52 -12.34 -0.28 2.01
CA THR A 52 -10.93 -0.04 1.75
C THR A 52 -10.41 1.04 2.66
N ILE A 53 -9.44 0.71 3.49
CA ILE A 53 -8.79 1.64 4.43
C ILE A 53 -7.42 1.98 3.86
N VAL A 54 -7.20 3.24 3.52
CA VAL A 54 -5.92 3.71 3.02
C VAL A 54 -5.20 4.53 4.09
N LEU A 55 -3.92 4.21 4.30
CA LEU A 55 -3.10 4.85 5.33
C LEU A 55 -1.97 5.65 4.71
N THR A 56 -1.88 6.92 5.04
CA THR A 56 -0.69 7.75 4.82
C THR A 56 0.12 7.76 6.13
N MET A 57 1.35 7.27 6.07
CA MET A 57 2.20 7.04 7.25
C MET A 57 3.56 7.73 7.06
N PRO A 58 3.64 9.08 7.16
CA PRO A 58 4.91 9.78 7.00
C PRO A 58 5.87 9.42 8.14
N ILE A 59 7.13 9.13 7.79
CA ILE A 59 8.27 8.98 8.69
C ILE A 59 9.45 9.73 8.05
N LYS A 60 9.71 10.97 8.47
CA LYS A 60 10.75 11.82 7.92
C LYS A 60 10.67 11.91 6.38
N GLN A 61 9.46 11.91 5.86
CA GLN A 61 9.21 11.84 4.42
C GLN A 61 9.38 13.22 3.78
N ILE A 62 9.82 13.24 2.51
CA ILE A 62 9.91 14.47 1.71
C ILE A 62 8.49 14.98 1.46
N LYS A 63 8.29 16.29 1.67
CA LYS A 63 6.97 16.93 1.59
C LYS A 63 6.24 16.66 0.28
N SER A 64 6.92 16.71 -0.85
CA SER A 64 6.31 16.44 -2.17
C SER A 64 5.70 15.05 -2.28
N GLN A 65 6.36 14.01 -1.78
CA GLN A 65 5.82 12.65 -1.77
C GLN A 65 4.63 12.51 -0.82
N HIS A 66 4.69 13.20 0.33
CA HIS A 66 3.56 13.24 1.26
C HIS A 66 2.34 13.92 0.60
N ASP A 67 2.53 15.07 -0.05
CA ASP A 67 1.47 15.81 -0.74
C ASP A 67 0.81 14.96 -1.85
N LEU A 68 1.59 14.20 -2.61
CA LEU A 68 1.07 13.26 -3.62
C LEU A 68 0.20 12.17 -2.99
N SER A 69 0.62 11.61 -1.84
CA SER A 69 -0.18 10.60 -1.14
C SER A 69 -1.52 11.15 -0.65
N LEU A 70 -1.55 12.40 -0.16
CA LEU A 70 -2.77 13.09 0.27
C LEU A 70 -3.70 13.39 -0.91
N THR A 71 -3.15 13.86 -2.02
CA THR A 71 -3.90 14.15 -3.25
C THR A 71 -4.58 12.90 -3.78
N HIS A 72 -3.86 11.78 -3.85
CA HIS A 72 -4.43 10.50 -4.28
C HIS A 72 -5.51 9.99 -3.31
N ALA A 73 -5.27 10.07 -2.00
CA ALA A 73 -6.26 9.66 -1.01
C ALA A 73 -7.56 10.47 -1.09
N LYS A 74 -7.46 11.78 -1.31
CA LYS A 74 -8.60 12.66 -1.52
C LYS A 74 -9.40 12.24 -2.75
N TRP A 75 -8.72 12.07 -3.89
CA TRP A 75 -9.33 11.61 -5.14
C TRP A 75 -10.04 10.25 -4.98
N LEU A 76 -9.41 9.29 -4.29
CA LEU A 76 -10.05 7.99 -4.01
C LEU A 76 -11.35 8.14 -3.23
N LYS A 77 -11.36 8.95 -2.16
CA LYS A 77 -12.57 9.19 -1.34
C LYS A 77 -13.68 9.88 -2.09
N GLU A 78 -13.35 10.79 -3.01
CA GLU A 78 -14.34 11.47 -3.85
C GLU A 78 -14.96 10.51 -4.87
N LYS A 79 -14.18 9.56 -5.37
CA LYS A 79 -14.61 8.62 -6.41
C LYS A 79 -15.28 7.36 -5.87
N TYR A 80 -14.93 6.90 -4.66
CA TYR A 80 -15.38 5.63 -4.10
C TYR A 80 -15.89 5.80 -2.67
N THR A 81 -17.16 5.49 -2.44
CA THR A 81 -17.83 5.64 -1.14
C THR A 81 -17.40 4.62 -0.08
N ASN A 82 -16.77 3.52 -0.50
CA ASN A 82 -16.24 2.46 0.36
C ASN A 82 -14.81 2.72 0.86
N VAL A 83 -14.23 3.90 0.58
CA VAL A 83 -12.86 4.27 0.96
C VAL A 83 -12.85 5.12 2.24
N GLN A 84 -12.00 4.73 3.19
CA GLN A 84 -11.65 5.53 4.37
C GLN A 84 -10.16 5.86 4.32
N HIS A 85 -9.80 7.09 4.67
CA HIS A 85 -8.41 7.53 4.72
C HIS A 85 -8.03 8.00 6.12
N HIS A 86 -6.88 7.53 6.61
CA HIS A 86 -6.28 7.98 7.85
C HIS A 86 -4.83 8.43 7.62
N ILE A 87 -4.46 9.52 8.27
CA ILE A 87 -3.08 10.02 8.33
C ILE A 87 -2.55 9.65 9.70
N LEU A 88 -1.48 8.88 9.75
CA LEU A 88 -0.84 8.43 10.97
C LEU A 88 0.58 8.99 11.02
N GLU A 89 0.76 10.09 11.73
CA GLU A 89 2.07 10.73 11.92
C GLU A 89 2.98 9.85 12.79
N MET A 90 4.04 9.33 12.18
CA MET A 90 4.90 8.34 12.83
C MET A 90 6.30 8.86 13.20
N ASP A 91 6.58 10.12 12.99
CA ASP A 91 7.89 10.73 13.28
C ASP A 91 8.31 10.52 14.74
N LYS A 92 7.42 10.79 15.70
CA LYS A 92 7.69 10.64 17.14
C LYS A 92 8.00 9.19 17.51
N ILE A 93 7.31 8.24 16.91
CA ILE A 93 7.55 6.80 17.13
C ILE A 93 8.94 6.42 16.63
N PHE A 94 9.28 6.88 15.41
CA PHE A 94 10.59 6.63 14.82
C PHE A 94 11.72 7.32 15.58
N ASP A 95 11.52 8.56 16.06
CA ASP A 95 12.50 9.26 16.90
C ASP A 95 12.76 8.51 18.19
N SER A 96 11.72 8.03 18.87
CA SER A 96 11.87 7.23 20.08
C SER A 96 12.62 5.92 19.81
N PHE A 97 12.27 5.24 18.71
CA PHE A 97 12.95 4.02 18.27
C PHE A 97 14.43 4.25 17.97
N SER A 98 14.76 5.28 17.20
CA SER A 98 16.15 5.59 16.83
C SER A 98 17.00 6.05 18.02
N ASN A 99 16.40 6.78 18.97
CA ASN A 99 17.09 7.20 20.21
C ASN A 99 17.52 6.00 21.06
N VAL A 100 16.66 4.99 21.22
CA VAL A 100 17.00 3.74 21.93
C VAL A 100 18.15 3.00 21.24
N LEU A 101 18.26 3.12 19.92
CA LEU A 101 19.26 2.44 19.10
C LEU A 101 20.44 3.34 18.69
N SER A 102 20.69 4.44 19.42
CA SER A 102 21.71 5.42 19.04
C SER A 102 23.13 4.85 18.91
N ASN A 103 23.46 3.79 19.66
CA ASN A 103 24.73 3.07 19.56
C ASN A 103 24.82 2.14 18.32
N PHE A 104 23.72 1.93 17.61
CA PHE A 104 23.60 1.05 16.43
C PHE A 104 23.19 1.84 15.19
N ASN A 105 23.65 3.08 15.10
CA ASN A 105 23.27 4.00 14.03
C ASN A 105 23.73 3.49 12.65
N ASN A 106 22.77 3.29 11.74
CA ASN A 106 23.00 2.88 10.36
C ASN A 106 21.83 3.32 9.48
N GLU A 107 22.06 4.20 8.50
CA GLU A 107 21.01 4.78 7.65
C GLU A 107 20.22 3.74 6.87
N HIS A 108 20.91 2.72 6.31
CA HIS A 108 20.24 1.64 5.59
C HIS A 108 19.39 0.79 6.55
N GLY A 109 19.90 0.51 7.74
CA GLY A 109 19.14 -0.16 8.80
C GLY A 109 17.90 0.63 9.22
N TYR A 110 18.02 1.94 9.36
CA TYR A 110 16.88 2.81 9.67
C TYR A 110 15.85 2.91 8.54
N ALA A 111 16.29 2.89 7.26
CA ALA A 111 15.36 2.81 6.14
C ALA A 111 14.48 1.55 6.21
N ASN A 112 15.09 0.39 6.47
CA ASN A 112 14.38 -0.88 6.68
C ASN A 112 13.49 -0.84 7.94
N SER A 113 13.93 -0.19 9.01
CA SER A 113 13.14 -0.07 10.22
C SER A 113 11.89 0.80 10.00
N ARG A 114 11.98 1.87 9.22
CA ARG A 114 10.81 2.65 8.80
C ARG A 114 9.78 1.80 8.05
N ALA A 115 10.23 0.94 7.12
CA ALA A 115 9.34 0.03 6.41
C ALA A 115 8.66 -0.98 7.36
N ARG A 116 9.40 -1.52 8.34
CA ARG A 116 8.85 -2.45 9.35
C ARG A 116 7.85 -1.79 10.29
N LEU A 117 8.09 -0.56 10.70
CA LEU A 117 7.13 0.20 11.52
C LEU A 117 5.83 0.45 10.76
N ARG A 118 5.90 0.78 9.47
CA ARG A 118 4.69 0.91 8.63
C ARG A 118 3.97 -0.43 8.50
N MET A 119 4.67 -1.52 8.27
CA MET A 119 4.09 -2.86 8.21
C MET A 119 3.35 -3.22 9.50
N ALA A 120 3.98 -3.05 10.66
CA ALA A 120 3.34 -3.31 11.96
C ALA A 120 2.08 -2.46 12.15
N THR A 121 2.10 -1.21 11.72
CA THR A 121 0.95 -0.30 11.77
C THR A 121 -0.19 -0.76 10.85
N LEU A 122 0.12 -1.20 9.63
CA LEU A 122 -0.87 -1.76 8.70
C LEU A 122 -1.56 -2.98 9.31
N TYR A 123 -0.81 -3.90 9.88
CA TYR A 123 -1.36 -5.09 10.53
C TYR A 123 -2.19 -4.76 11.78
N GLN A 124 -1.79 -3.77 12.57
CA GLN A 124 -2.59 -3.32 13.71
C GLN A 124 -3.95 -2.77 13.26
N VAL A 125 -3.97 -1.96 12.20
CA VAL A 125 -5.22 -1.43 11.64
C VAL A 125 -6.05 -2.54 11.00
N ALA A 126 -5.42 -3.48 10.29
CA ALA A 126 -6.09 -4.62 9.70
C ALA A 126 -6.75 -5.49 10.77
N ALA A 127 -6.03 -5.83 11.84
CA ALA A 127 -6.59 -6.60 12.96
C ALA A 127 -7.79 -5.91 13.60
N ALA A 128 -7.72 -4.59 13.83
CA ALA A 128 -8.81 -3.82 14.41
C ALA A 128 -10.07 -3.72 13.51
N ASN A 129 -9.91 -3.99 12.21
CA ASN A 129 -10.98 -3.89 11.20
C ASN A 129 -11.35 -5.24 10.56
N SER A 130 -10.88 -6.36 11.10
CA SER A 130 -11.01 -7.70 10.51
C SER A 130 -10.59 -7.70 9.04
N GLY A 131 -9.46 -7.09 8.73
CA GLY A 131 -9.02 -6.80 7.37
C GLY A 131 -7.77 -7.58 6.94
N LEU A 132 -7.44 -7.44 5.67
CA LEU A 132 -6.20 -7.93 5.05
C LEU A 132 -5.27 -6.76 4.75
N VAL A 133 -3.98 -6.96 4.97
CA VAL A 133 -2.94 -6.04 4.50
C VAL A 133 -2.63 -6.34 3.04
N VAL A 134 -2.83 -5.33 2.18
CA VAL A 134 -2.62 -5.45 0.74
C VAL A 134 -1.29 -4.82 0.35
N GLY A 135 -0.40 -5.63 -0.20
CA GLY A 135 0.92 -5.23 -0.69
C GLY A 135 0.86 -4.46 -2.00
N THR A 136 1.84 -3.61 -2.18
CA THR A 136 1.97 -2.73 -3.36
C THR A 136 3.21 -3.05 -4.21
N GLY A 137 3.92 -4.14 -3.89
CA GLY A 137 5.09 -4.58 -4.64
C GLY A 137 4.74 -5.08 -6.04
N ASN A 138 5.55 -4.76 -7.02
CA ASN A 138 5.42 -5.22 -8.40
C ASN A 138 6.50 -6.25 -8.74
N LYS A 139 6.32 -6.94 -9.87
CA LYS A 139 7.19 -8.04 -10.29
C LYS A 139 8.67 -7.64 -10.40
N VAL A 140 8.96 -6.44 -10.88
CA VAL A 140 10.34 -5.99 -11.13
C VAL A 140 11.04 -5.68 -9.82
N GLU A 141 10.38 -4.97 -8.92
CA GLU A 141 10.96 -4.56 -7.64
C GLU A 141 11.15 -5.76 -6.72
N ASP A 142 10.13 -6.57 -6.52
CA ASP A 142 10.15 -7.66 -5.54
C ASP A 142 10.92 -8.89 -6.05
N PHE A 143 10.64 -9.35 -7.28
CA PHE A 143 11.17 -10.61 -7.80
C PHE A 143 12.31 -10.44 -8.81
N GLY A 144 12.39 -9.28 -9.47
CA GLY A 144 13.46 -8.98 -10.42
C GLY A 144 14.72 -8.48 -9.72
N VAL A 145 14.59 -7.40 -8.97
CA VAL A 145 15.72 -6.72 -8.29
C VAL A 145 15.85 -7.14 -6.83
N GLY A 146 14.77 -7.57 -6.19
CA GLY A 146 14.74 -7.85 -4.76
C GLY A 146 14.77 -6.58 -3.91
N PHE A 147 14.24 -5.49 -4.42
CA PHE A 147 14.20 -4.19 -3.74
C PHE A 147 12.97 -4.09 -2.83
N TYR A 148 13.00 -4.79 -1.73
CA TYR A 148 11.99 -4.73 -0.67
C TYR A 148 12.63 -4.99 0.69
N THR A 149 11.97 -4.56 1.74
CA THR A 149 12.38 -4.86 3.12
C THR A 149 11.68 -6.12 3.62
N LYS A 150 12.47 -7.16 3.93
CA LYS A 150 11.97 -8.38 4.58
C LYS A 150 11.27 -8.01 5.89
N TYR A 151 10.03 -8.47 6.05
CA TYR A 151 9.15 -8.10 7.16
C TYR A 151 8.86 -6.59 7.27
N GLY A 152 8.96 -5.86 6.17
CA GLY A 152 8.54 -4.49 6.02
C GLY A 152 7.47 -4.41 4.93
N ASP A 153 7.76 -3.71 3.83
CA ASP A 153 6.88 -3.63 2.65
C ASP A 153 6.65 -4.99 1.97
N GLY A 154 7.56 -5.97 2.15
CA GLY A 154 7.34 -7.37 1.74
C GLY A 154 6.46 -8.19 2.69
N GLY A 155 6.10 -7.66 3.88
CA GLY A 155 5.23 -8.32 4.86
C GLY A 155 3.76 -7.96 4.63
N VAL A 156 3.04 -8.76 3.83
CA VAL A 156 1.65 -8.49 3.41
C VAL A 156 0.87 -9.80 3.31
N ASP A 157 -0.46 -9.72 3.33
CA ASP A 157 -1.34 -10.89 3.19
C ASP A 157 -1.58 -11.25 1.72
N ILE A 158 -1.75 -10.25 0.85
CA ILE A 158 -1.94 -10.43 -0.59
C ILE A 158 -1.15 -9.39 -1.39
N SER A 159 -0.71 -9.74 -2.60
CA SER A 159 0.09 -8.89 -3.49
C SER A 159 -0.54 -8.82 -4.90
N PRO A 160 -1.55 -7.96 -5.12
CA PRO A 160 -2.38 -7.98 -6.33
C PRO A 160 -1.64 -7.67 -7.63
N ILE A 161 -0.54 -6.93 -7.58
CA ILE A 161 0.25 -6.54 -8.76
C ILE A 161 1.63 -7.24 -8.83
N ALA A 162 1.85 -8.28 -8.02
CA ALA A 162 3.13 -9.01 -7.99
C ALA A 162 3.51 -9.62 -9.35
N ASP A 163 2.55 -9.91 -10.22
CA ASP A 163 2.77 -10.41 -11.58
C ASP A 163 2.95 -9.30 -12.63
N CYS A 164 2.70 -8.04 -12.27
CA CYS A 164 2.79 -6.91 -13.17
C CYS A 164 4.20 -6.35 -13.23
N ASN A 165 4.73 -6.13 -14.44
CA ASN A 165 5.94 -5.33 -14.60
C ASN A 165 5.62 -3.83 -14.48
N LYS A 166 6.66 -2.98 -14.34
CA LYS A 166 6.48 -1.55 -14.11
C LYS A 166 5.69 -0.84 -15.21
N THR A 167 5.92 -1.20 -16.48
CA THR A 167 5.16 -0.67 -17.63
C THR A 167 3.67 -0.98 -17.51
N GLN A 168 3.33 -2.21 -17.10
CA GLN A 168 1.95 -2.62 -16.89
C GLN A 168 1.29 -1.91 -15.72
N VAL A 169 2.05 -1.58 -14.67
CA VAL A 169 1.52 -0.77 -13.57
C VAL A 169 1.20 0.65 -14.03
N TRP A 170 2.06 1.27 -14.86
CA TRP A 170 1.77 2.57 -15.46
C TRP A 170 0.55 2.54 -16.39
N GLU A 171 0.40 1.49 -17.21
CA GLU A 171 -0.78 1.28 -18.04
C GLU A 171 -2.06 1.18 -17.19
N LEU A 172 -2.01 0.41 -16.10
CA LEU A 172 -3.11 0.31 -15.14
C LEU A 172 -3.42 1.67 -14.51
N GLY A 173 -2.42 2.42 -14.08
CA GLY A 173 -2.61 3.76 -13.51
C GLY A 173 -3.38 4.68 -14.45
N ARG A 174 -2.94 4.80 -15.70
CA ARG A 174 -3.63 5.59 -16.74
C ARG A 174 -5.08 5.11 -16.97
N HIS A 175 -5.28 3.80 -17.10
CA HIS A 175 -6.61 3.22 -17.30
C HIS A 175 -7.57 3.49 -16.13
N LEU A 176 -7.06 3.46 -14.92
CA LEU A 176 -7.83 3.69 -13.69
C LEU A 176 -8.10 5.18 -13.43
N GLY A 177 -7.40 6.07 -14.12
CA GLY A 177 -7.47 7.52 -13.95
C GLY A 177 -6.68 8.02 -12.73
N VAL A 178 -5.63 7.29 -12.35
CA VAL A 178 -4.66 7.75 -11.35
C VAL A 178 -3.84 8.90 -11.96
N SER A 179 -3.56 9.97 -11.18
CA SER A 179 -2.73 11.09 -11.64
C SER A 179 -1.34 10.60 -12.07
N GLU A 180 -0.79 11.20 -13.12
CA GLU A 180 0.57 10.91 -13.61
C GLU A 180 1.64 11.80 -12.94
N GLU A 181 1.26 12.63 -11.94
CA GLU A 181 2.18 13.52 -11.21
C GLU A 181 3.10 12.75 -10.26
#